data_5c3b6d8d3cdfdf8ef0c0f8e2791e9889
#
_entry.id   5c3b6d8d3cdfdf8ef0c0f8e2791e9889
#
_cell.length_a   1.000
_cell.length_b   1.000
_cell.length_c   1.000
_cell.angle_alpha   90.00
_cell.angle_beta   90.00
_cell.angle_gamma   90.00
#
_symmetry.space_group_name_H-M   'P 1'
#
loop_
_entity.id
_entity.type
_entity.pdbx_description
1 polymer ?
#
loop_
_entity_poly.entity_id
_entity_poly.type
_entity_poly.pdbx_seq_one_letter_code
_entity_poly.pdbx_strand_id
1 'polypeptide(L)'
;MRVSKFIVLLVAIVVLAIVNLLLGSVKIPVADVCRILFGVEGNEIWTNIIWKSRLPQALTAIVAGAGLAVSGLQMQTVFRNPLAGPSVLGISNGSALGVAFVVLLSGRIGGVALSRLGYLGDAAMSVAAIIGALAVMMLIVWIAQKVKGNVTLLIIGVMIGYLANAIIGVLKFLSPEEDVKAFVVWGLGSFSRVSGDEMILFVVLMCILLPLACLLVKPMNILLLGDRYAANLGLNVKRARMLVIISSGVLVAIVTAYCGPIMFIGLAVPHLARAIFRTSDHRLLMPATALCGAVLALICNLIARMPGFEGALPVNSVTALVGAPVIAAVLFRRRKDEVGE
;
A
#
# COMPACT_ATOMS: atom_id res chain seq x y z
N MET A 1 2.53 -8.71 28.54
CA MET A 1 2.33 -9.41 27.24
C MET A 1 2.04 -8.51 26.05
N ARG A 2 1.14 -7.51 26.09
CA ARG A 2 0.84 -6.67 24.91
C ARG A 2 1.99 -5.73 24.52
N VAL A 3 2.59 -5.05 25.51
CA VAL A 3 3.75 -4.15 25.32
C VAL A 3 4.94 -4.90 24.71
N SER A 4 5.22 -6.10 25.20
CA SER A 4 6.30 -6.96 24.69
C SER A 4 6.15 -7.23 23.18
N LYS A 5 4.92 -7.44 22.67
CA LYS A 5 4.67 -7.66 21.23
C LYS A 5 4.96 -6.42 20.38
N PHE A 6 4.64 -5.22 20.90
CA PHE A 6 5.00 -3.96 20.22
C PHE A 6 6.52 -3.77 20.17
N ILE A 7 7.22 -4.06 21.28
CA ILE A 7 8.69 -3.98 21.31
C ILE A 7 9.30 -4.96 20.30
N VAL A 8 8.80 -6.20 20.23
CA VAL A 8 9.27 -7.20 19.25
C VAL A 8 9.08 -6.70 17.81
N LEU A 9 7.92 -6.10 17.47
CA LEU A 9 7.68 -5.57 16.15
C LEU A 9 8.60 -4.38 15.83
N LEU A 10 8.85 -3.48 16.79
CA LEU A 10 9.77 -2.36 16.61
C LEU A 10 11.20 -2.84 16.38
N VAL A 11 11.66 -3.80 17.20
CA VAL A 11 12.97 -4.42 17.03
C VAL A 11 13.06 -5.13 15.67
N ALA A 12 12.01 -5.84 15.26
CA ALA A 12 11.97 -6.49 13.96
C ALA A 12 12.08 -5.48 12.81
N ILE A 13 11.40 -4.31 12.89
CA ILE A 13 11.52 -3.25 11.89
C ILE A 13 12.95 -2.74 11.82
N VAL A 14 13.58 -2.46 12.96
CA VAL A 14 14.97 -1.97 13.00
C VAL A 14 15.93 -3.00 12.41
N VAL A 15 15.82 -4.25 12.84
CA VAL A 15 16.66 -5.34 12.32
C VAL A 15 16.46 -5.53 10.82
N LEU A 16 15.21 -5.60 10.34
CA LEU A 16 14.92 -5.75 8.93
C LEU A 16 15.36 -4.54 8.11
N ALA A 17 15.25 -3.32 8.64
CA ALA A 17 15.77 -2.12 7.97
C ALA A 17 17.29 -2.21 7.82
N ILE A 18 18.01 -2.59 8.86
CA ILE A 18 19.47 -2.80 8.80
C ILE A 18 19.80 -3.89 7.77
N VAL A 19 19.10 -5.01 7.78
CA VAL A 19 19.30 -6.10 6.81
C VAL A 19 19.02 -5.62 5.37
N ASN A 20 18.01 -4.78 5.15
CA ASN A 20 17.74 -4.16 3.85
C ASN A 20 18.86 -3.20 3.40
N LEU A 21 19.57 -2.55 4.34
CA LEU A 21 20.74 -1.74 4.01
C LEU A 21 21.97 -2.58 3.68
N LEU A 22 22.12 -3.72 4.34
CA LEU A 22 23.26 -4.64 4.15
C LEU A 22 23.13 -5.48 2.90
N LEU A 23 21.94 -6.04 2.64
CA LEU A 23 21.69 -6.96 1.53
C LEU A 23 21.15 -6.25 0.29
N GLY A 24 21.56 -6.72 -0.87
CA GLY A 24 21.12 -6.21 -2.18
C GLY A 24 21.96 -6.79 -3.31
N SER A 25 21.73 -6.37 -4.55
CA SER A 25 22.45 -6.83 -5.75
C SER A 25 23.95 -6.62 -5.66
N VAL A 26 24.42 -5.55 -5.02
CA VAL A 26 25.83 -5.26 -4.78
C VAL A 26 26.17 -5.65 -3.35
N LYS A 27 27.21 -6.48 -3.17
CA LYS A 27 27.72 -6.85 -1.85
C LYS A 27 28.57 -5.71 -1.30
N ILE A 28 28.14 -5.11 -0.20
CA ILE A 28 28.88 -4.06 0.53
C ILE A 28 29.26 -4.65 1.89
N PRO A 29 30.54 -4.59 2.30
CA PRO A 29 30.96 -5.06 3.62
C PRO A 29 30.22 -4.33 4.75
N VAL A 30 29.86 -5.06 5.81
CA VAL A 30 29.10 -4.50 6.95
C VAL A 30 29.83 -3.32 7.59
N ALA A 31 31.15 -3.41 7.71
CA ALA A 31 31.99 -2.34 8.27
C ALA A 31 31.87 -1.03 7.47
N ASP A 32 31.80 -1.12 6.14
CA ASP A 32 31.68 0.06 5.28
C ASP A 32 30.25 0.64 5.30
N VAL A 33 29.23 -0.20 5.41
CA VAL A 33 27.85 0.28 5.64
C VAL A 33 27.77 1.08 6.94
N CYS A 34 28.36 0.56 8.04
CA CYS A 34 28.41 1.29 9.30
C CYS A 34 29.17 2.61 9.18
N ARG A 35 30.38 2.60 8.56
CA ARG A 35 31.16 3.83 8.36
C ARG A 35 30.36 4.89 7.59
N ILE A 36 29.72 4.51 6.49
CA ILE A 36 28.93 5.42 5.66
C ILE A 36 27.73 6.00 6.44
N LEU A 37 27.04 5.18 7.25
CA LEU A 37 25.93 5.64 8.08
C LEU A 37 26.35 6.61 9.17
N PHE A 38 27.59 6.47 9.71
CA PHE A 38 28.18 7.39 10.70
C PHE A 38 28.92 8.58 10.09
N GLY A 39 28.82 8.77 8.77
CA GLY A 39 29.41 9.94 8.08
C GLY A 39 30.93 9.87 7.89
N VAL A 40 31.53 8.68 8.03
CA VAL A 40 32.97 8.48 7.73
C VAL A 40 33.12 8.31 6.21
N GLU A 41 34.11 8.98 5.63
CA GLU A 41 34.40 8.88 4.19
C GLU A 41 34.63 7.43 3.78
N GLY A 42 33.95 7.00 2.74
CA GLY A 42 33.99 5.65 2.18
C GLY A 42 34.02 5.68 0.65
N ASN A 43 33.90 4.52 0.03
CA ASN A 43 33.77 4.41 -1.40
C ASN A 43 32.53 5.18 -1.89
N GLU A 44 32.71 6.15 -2.78
CA GLU A 44 31.64 7.03 -3.29
C GLU A 44 30.49 6.25 -3.93
N ILE A 45 30.80 5.15 -4.64
CA ILE A 45 29.79 4.27 -5.26
C ILE A 45 28.91 3.65 -4.16
N TRP A 46 29.51 3.12 -3.11
CA TRP A 46 28.76 2.49 -2.00
C TRP A 46 27.96 3.51 -1.22
N THR A 47 28.51 4.71 -1.01
CA THR A 47 27.81 5.83 -0.38
C THR A 47 26.54 6.20 -1.18
N ASN A 48 26.66 6.35 -2.50
CA ASN A 48 25.53 6.61 -3.36
C ASN A 48 24.49 5.47 -3.35
N ILE A 49 24.91 4.20 -3.34
CA ILE A 49 24.00 3.05 -3.26
C ILE A 49 23.21 3.07 -1.94
N ILE A 50 23.87 3.36 -0.82
CA ILE A 50 23.21 3.36 0.49
C ILE A 50 22.25 4.55 0.60
N TRP A 51 22.69 5.76 0.35
CA TRP A 51 21.90 6.99 0.57
C TRP A 51 20.85 7.24 -0.51
N LYS A 52 21.15 6.92 -1.79
CA LYS A 52 20.24 7.22 -2.92
C LYS A 52 19.36 6.04 -3.34
N SER A 53 19.66 4.82 -2.87
CA SER A 53 18.89 3.64 -3.25
C SER A 53 18.38 2.85 -2.05
N ARG A 54 19.26 2.29 -1.19
CA ARG A 54 18.86 1.32 -0.16
C ARG A 54 18.04 1.95 0.97
N LEU A 55 18.48 3.08 1.49
CA LEU A 55 17.80 3.78 2.57
C LEU A 55 16.42 4.32 2.13
N PRO A 56 16.30 5.03 0.98
CA PRO A 56 15.01 5.43 0.46
C PRO A 56 14.03 4.27 0.27
N GLN A 57 14.50 3.14 -0.28
CA GLN A 57 13.66 1.96 -0.48
C GLN A 57 13.17 1.35 0.84
N ALA A 58 14.04 1.25 1.84
CA ALA A 58 13.67 0.71 3.15
C ALA A 58 12.64 1.61 3.85
N LEU A 59 12.84 2.94 3.83
CA LEU A 59 11.90 3.91 4.37
C LEU A 59 10.56 3.88 3.63
N THR A 60 10.61 3.84 2.31
CA THR A 60 9.41 3.71 1.46
C THR A 60 8.64 2.43 1.80
N ALA A 61 9.31 1.29 1.94
CA ALA A 61 8.69 0.03 2.31
C ALA A 61 7.99 0.12 3.68
N ILE A 62 8.62 0.72 4.69
CA ILE A 62 8.06 0.91 6.02
C ILE A 62 6.75 1.68 5.95
N VAL A 63 6.77 2.88 5.36
CA VAL A 63 5.60 3.77 5.39
C VAL A 63 4.51 3.32 4.43
N ALA A 64 4.86 2.76 3.26
CA ALA A 64 3.91 2.18 2.31
C ALA A 64 3.22 0.94 2.91
N GLY A 65 4.00 0.05 3.52
CA GLY A 65 3.48 -1.14 4.18
C GLY A 65 2.52 -0.80 5.32
N ALA A 66 2.89 0.17 6.17
CA ALA A 66 2.04 0.68 7.24
C ALA A 66 0.73 1.28 6.69
N GLY A 67 0.82 2.13 5.66
CA GLY A 67 -0.33 2.79 5.04
C GLY A 67 -1.31 1.82 4.40
N LEU A 68 -0.82 0.86 3.62
CA LEU A 68 -1.66 -0.17 3.00
C LEU A 68 -2.33 -1.06 4.05
N ALA A 69 -1.60 -1.44 5.11
CA ALA A 69 -2.14 -2.27 6.17
C ALA A 69 -3.25 -1.55 6.96
N VAL A 70 -3.05 -0.28 7.33
CA VAL A 70 -4.05 0.54 8.01
C VAL A 70 -5.27 0.76 7.11
N SER A 71 -5.06 1.08 5.84
CA SER A 71 -6.13 1.19 4.86
C SER A 71 -6.96 -0.09 4.75
N GLY A 72 -6.30 -1.26 4.72
CA GLY A 72 -6.97 -2.55 4.73
C GLY A 72 -7.81 -2.79 5.98
N LEU A 73 -7.28 -2.47 7.17
CA LEU A 73 -8.00 -2.56 8.43
C LEU A 73 -9.26 -1.69 8.42
N GLN A 74 -9.16 -0.46 7.90
CA GLN A 74 -10.27 0.46 7.74
C GLN A 74 -11.37 -0.13 6.83
N MET A 75 -10.98 -0.69 5.68
CA MET A 75 -11.93 -1.31 4.75
C MET A 75 -12.62 -2.54 5.34
N GLN A 76 -11.86 -3.44 5.96
CA GLN A 76 -12.43 -4.61 6.64
C GLN A 76 -13.45 -4.22 7.72
N THR A 77 -13.21 -3.12 8.43
CA THR A 77 -14.12 -2.61 9.46
C THR A 77 -15.40 -2.01 8.86
N VAL A 78 -15.28 -1.15 7.85
CA VAL A 78 -16.44 -0.49 7.20
C VAL A 78 -17.33 -1.52 6.53
N PHE A 79 -16.77 -2.48 5.81
CA PHE A 79 -17.55 -3.49 5.09
C PHE A 79 -17.91 -4.69 5.96
N ARG A 80 -17.38 -4.77 7.19
CA ARG A 80 -17.51 -5.95 8.07
C ARG A 80 -17.22 -7.24 7.33
N ASN A 81 -16.29 -7.15 6.40
CA ASN A 81 -15.85 -8.26 5.58
C ASN A 81 -14.34 -8.41 5.73
N PRO A 82 -13.87 -9.52 6.30
CA PRO A 82 -12.46 -9.77 6.49
C PRO A 82 -11.67 -9.84 5.16
N LEU A 83 -12.35 -10.06 4.05
CA LEU A 83 -11.76 -10.11 2.72
C LEU A 83 -11.83 -8.78 1.96
N ALA A 84 -12.36 -7.71 2.57
CA ALA A 84 -12.38 -6.40 1.98
C ALA A 84 -10.96 -5.77 2.04
N GLY A 85 -10.26 -5.82 0.93
CA GLY A 85 -8.99 -5.11 0.76
C GLY A 85 -9.21 -3.66 0.29
N PRO A 86 -8.19 -2.81 0.38
CA PRO A 86 -8.29 -1.42 -0.06
C PRO A 86 -8.50 -1.28 -1.58
N SER A 87 -8.04 -2.25 -2.36
CA SER A 87 -8.21 -2.29 -3.82
C SER A 87 -9.64 -2.60 -4.27
N VAL A 88 -10.48 -3.16 -3.39
CA VAL A 88 -11.85 -3.61 -3.76
C VAL A 88 -12.75 -2.45 -4.14
N LEU A 89 -12.50 -1.23 -3.64
CA LEU A 89 -13.23 -0.04 -4.06
C LEU A 89 -12.82 0.51 -5.43
N GLY A 90 -11.90 -0.14 -6.13
CA GLY A 90 -11.42 0.32 -7.44
C GLY A 90 -10.50 1.55 -7.40
N ILE A 91 -10.09 2.03 -6.23
CA ILE A 91 -9.24 3.23 -6.09
C ILE A 91 -7.88 3.01 -6.76
N SER A 92 -7.24 1.85 -6.53
CA SER A 92 -5.99 1.50 -7.23
C SER A 92 -6.18 1.36 -8.74
N ASN A 93 -7.35 0.88 -9.20
CA ASN A 93 -7.67 0.83 -10.61
C ASN A 93 -7.90 2.24 -11.19
N GLY A 94 -8.44 3.16 -10.39
CA GLY A 94 -8.52 4.58 -10.71
C GLY A 94 -7.13 5.20 -10.90
N SER A 95 -6.19 4.92 -9.99
CA SER A 95 -4.78 5.32 -10.16
C SER A 95 -4.21 4.77 -11.48
N ALA A 96 -4.40 3.48 -11.73
CA ALA A 96 -3.92 2.84 -12.96
C ALA A 96 -4.56 3.44 -14.23
N LEU A 97 -5.84 3.80 -14.15
CA LEU A 97 -6.53 4.47 -15.27
C LEU A 97 -5.95 5.87 -15.53
N GLY A 98 -5.69 6.65 -14.46
CA GLY A 98 -5.03 7.96 -14.57
C GLY A 98 -3.66 7.85 -15.25
N VAL A 99 -2.83 6.92 -14.81
CA VAL A 99 -1.51 6.65 -15.42
C VAL A 99 -1.65 6.16 -16.86
N ALA A 100 -2.63 5.29 -17.13
CA ALA A 100 -2.89 4.80 -18.48
C ALA A 100 -3.22 5.94 -19.45
N PHE A 101 -4.05 6.92 -19.05
CA PHE A 101 -4.33 8.09 -19.88
C PHE A 101 -3.07 8.90 -20.19
N VAL A 102 -2.20 9.09 -19.20
CA VAL A 102 -0.99 9.89 -19.39
C VAL A 102 0.08 9.11 -20.17
N VAL A 103 0.35 7.85 -19.83
CA VAL A 103 1.42 7.06 -20.49
C VAL A 103 1.01 6.60 -21.87
N LEU A 104 -0.20 6.01 -22.01
CA LEU A 104 -0.61 5.37 -23.26
C LEU A 104 -1.11 6.36 -24.34
N LEU A 105 -1.50 7.59 -23.95
CA LEU A 105 -1.91 8.62 -24.91
C LEU A 105 -0.83 9.65 -25.20
N SER A 106 0.21 9.79 -24.37
CA SER A 106 1.23 10.83 -24.53
C SER A 106 1.96 10.77 -25.87
N GLY A 107 2.29 9.57 -26.35
CA GLY A 107 2.94 9.37 -27.64
C GLY A 107 2.10 9.81 -28.84
N ARG A 108 0.76 9.79 -28.71
CA ARG A 108 -0.17 10.20 -29.79
C ARG A 108 -0.50 11.69 -29.76
N ILE A 109 -0.60 12.30 -28.56
CA ILE A 109 -1.05 13.70 -28.42
C ILE A 109 0.13 14.67 -28.40
N GLY A 110 1.27 14.27 -27.82
CA GLY A 110 2.42 15.15 -27.61
C GLY A 110 3.66 14.83 -28.43
N GLY A 111 3.65 13.78 -29.25
CA GLY A 111 4.81 13.37 -30.08
C GLY A 111 6.04 12.89 -29.31
N VAL A 112 6.03 12.97 -27.98
CA VAL A 112 7.13 12.52 -27.10
C VAL A 112 6.55 11.56 -26.07
N ALA A 113 7.06 10.30 -26.07
CA ALA A 113 6.68 9.33 -25.05
C ALA A 113 7.15 9.83 -23.67
N LEU A 114 6.25 9.85 -22.68
CA LEU A 114 6.57 10.27 -21.32
C LEU A 114 7.69 9.42 -20.69
N SER A 115 7.82 8.18 -21.13
CA SER A 115 8.90 7.27 -20.75
C SER A 115 10.32 7.80 -21.07
N ARG A 116 10.42 8.76 -21.99
CA ARG A 116 11.68 9.42 -22.38
C ARG A 116 11.99 10.68 -21.57
N LEU A 117 11.04 11.20 -20.78
CA LEU A 117 11.21 12.44 -20.01
C LEU A 117 11.83 12.22 -18.61
N GLY A 118 12.27 11.00 -18.27
CA GLY A 118 12.91 10.70 -17.01
C GLY A 118 12.10 11.18 -15.80
N TYR A 119 12.70 12.01 -14.94
CA TYR A 119 12.07 12.50 -13.71
C TYR A 119 10.73 13.22 -13.91
N LEU A 120 10.59 14.02 -14.99
CA LEU A 120 9.32 14.68 -15.31
C LEU A 120 8.22 13.67 -15.69
N GLY A 121 8.60 12.56 -16.32
CA GLY A 121 7.69 11.48 -16.63
C GLY A 121 7.18 10.77 -15.37
N ASP A 122 8.07 10.49 -14.41
CA ASP A 122 7.71 9.86 -13.13
C ASP A 122 6.80 10.75 -12.29
N ALA A 123 7.09 12.04 -12.20
CA ALA A 123 6.24 13.01 -11.51
C ALA A 123 4.86 13.12 -12.17
N ALA A 124 4.78 13.17 -13.50
CA ALA A 124 3.53 13.21 -14.24
C ALA A 124 2.69 11.93 -14.00
N MET A 125 3.32 10.75 -13.98
CA MET A 125 2.65 9.49 -13.63
C MET A 125 2.10 9.49 -12.20
N SER A 126 2.87 10.02 -11.24
CA SER A 126 2.45 10.11 -9.83
C SER A 126 1.25 11.05 -9.68
N VAL A 127 1.27 12.22 -10.31
CA VAL A 127 0.14 13.16 -10.31
C VAL A 127 -1.10 12.55 -10.98
N ALA A 128 -0.93 11.92 -12.14
CA ALA A 128 -2.01 11.25 -12.86
C ALA A 128 -2.64 10.10 -12.03
N ALA A 129 -1.81 9.33 -11.32
CA ALA A 129 -2.26 8.29 -10.41
C ALA A 129 -3.11 8.86 -9.27
N ILE A 130 -2.68 9.97 -8.66
CA ILE A 130 -3.44 10.65 -7.59
C ILE A 130 -4.77 11.16 -8.14
N ILE A 131 -4.78 11.84 -9.28
CA ILE A 131 -6.00 12.37 -9.89
C ILE A 131 -6.98 11.22 -10.19
N GLY A 132 -6.51 10.14 -10.81
CA GLY A 132 -7.34 8.98 -11.12
C GLY A 132 -7.91 8.30 -9.88
N ALA A 133 -7.09 8.15 -8.82
CA ALA A 133 -7.54 7.62 -7.53
C ALA A 133 -8.60 8.51 -6.88
N LEU A 134 -8.37 9.84 -6.85
CA LEU A 134 -9.29 10.81 -6.28
C LEU A 134 -10.62 10.86 -7.05
N ALA A 135 -10.58 10.76 -8.38
CA ALA A 135 -11.78 10.71 -9.21
C ALA A 135 -12.66 9.50 -8.87
N VAL A 136 -12.06 8.30 -8.80
CA VAL A 136 -12.77 7.08 -8.40
C VAL A 136 -13.25 7.18 -6.93
N MET A 137 -12.43 7.71 -6.03
CA MET A 137 -12.81 7.90 -4.64
C MET A 137 -14.00 8.85 -4.49
N MET A 138 -14.02 9.98 -5.21
CA MET A 138 -15.16 10.91 -5.22
C MET A 138 -16.42 10.24 -5.76
N LEU A 139 -16.30 9.44 -6.81
CA LEU A 139 -17.40 8.66 -7.35
C LEU A 139 -17.96 7.67 -6.32
N ILE A 140 -17.09 6.93 -5.63
CA ILE A 140 -17.48 5.99 -4.58
C ILE A 140 -18.15 6.71 -3.41
N VAL A 141 -17.62 7.84 -2.95
CA VAL A 141 -18.21 8.66 -1.88
C VAL A 141 -19.58 9.17 -2.27
N TRP A 142 -19.74 9.64 -3.51
CA TRP A 142 -21.04 10.09 -4.04
C TRP A 142 -22.06 8.96 -4.10
N ILE A 143 -21.67 7.78 -4.57
CA ILE A 143 -22.53 6.59 -4.60
C ILE A 143 -22.87 6.13 -3.18
N ALA A 144 -21.92 6.14 -2.25
CA ALA A 144 -22.11 5.74 -0.86
C ALA A 144 -23.18 6.60 -0.13
N GLN A 145 -23.41 7.82 -0.61
CA GLN A 145 -24.50 8.67 -0.07
C GLN A 145 -25.90 8.22 -0.54
N LYS A 146 -26.01 7.59 -1.71
CA LYS A 146 -27.26 7.20 -2.34
C LYS A 146 -27.65 5.75 -2.07
N VAL A 147 -26.68 4.88 -1.84
CA VAL A 147 -26.87 3.43 -1.71
C VAL A 147 -27.02 3.02 -0.24
N LYS A 148 -28.01 2.19 0.05
CA LYS A 148 -28.21 1.57 1.36
C LYS A 148 -27.55 0.18 1.36
N GLY A 149 -26.52 -0.02 2.20
CA GLY A 149 -25.90 -1.32 2.41
C GLY A 149 -24.42 -1.40 1.97
N ASN A 150 -23.63 -2.11 2.78
CA ASN A 150 -22.18 -2.25 2.57
C ASN A 150 -21.87 -3.14 1.38
N VAL A 151 -22.64 -4.21 1.21
CA VAL A 151 -22.42 -5.20 0.13
C VAL A 151 -22.63 -4.55 -1.24
N THR A 152 -23.69 -3.74 -1.38
CA THR A 152 -23.97 -3.03 -2.64
C THR A 152 -22.85 -2.06 -2.99
N LEU A 153 -22.32 -1.31 -2.01
CA LEU A 153 -21.22 -0.40 -2.24
C LEU A 153 -19.94 -1.16 -2.65
N LEU A 154 -19.70 -2.32 -2.04
CA LEU A 154 -18.58 -3.20 -2.39
C LEU A 154 -18.68 -3.68 -3.85
N ILE A 155 -19.87 -4.17 -4.24
CA ILE A 155 -20.13 -4.65 -5.61
C ILE A 155 -19.90 -3.51 -6.61
N ILE A 156 -20.42 -2.33 -6.34
CA ILE A 156 -20.24 -1.16 -7.23
C ILE A 156 -18.75 -0.81 -7.35
N GLY A 157 -17.98 -0.84 -6.24
CA GLY A 157 -16.54 -0.62 -6.28
C GLY A 157 -15.81 -1.60 -7.20
N VAL A 158 -16.17 -2.89 -7.12
CA VAL A 158 -15.63 -3.93 -8.00
C VAL A 158 -16.00 -3.65 -9.47
N MET A 159 -17.25 -3.26 -9.75
CA MET A 159 -17.70 -2.94 -11.11
C MET A 159 -16.96 -1.72 -11.69
N ILE A 160 -16.71 -0.68 -10.87
CA ILE A 160 -15.88 0.45 -11.28
C ILE A 160 -14.46 -0.01 -11.62
N GLY A 161 -13.89 -0.93 -10.83
CA GLY A 161 -12.59 -1.54 -11.11
C GLY A 161 -12.57 -2.28 -12.44
N TYR A 162 -13.59 -3.06 -12.76
CA TYR A 162 -13.70 -3.74 -14.05
C TYR A 162 -13.85 -2.77 -15.21
N LEU A 163 -14.65 -1.71 -15.05
CA LEU A 163 -14.79 -0.67 -16.07
C LEU A 163 -13.46 0.03 -16.34
N ALA A 164 -12.73 0.41 -15.30
CA ALA A 164 -11.40 1.00 -15.42
C ALA A 164 -10.43 0.07 -16.17
N ASN A 165 -10.41 -1.22 -15.82
CA ASN A 165 -9.58 -2.21 -16.49
C ASN A 165 -9.98 -2.42 -17.97
N ALA A 166 -11.25 -2.37 -18.29
CA ALA A 166 -11.72 -2.45 -19.68
C ALA A 166 -11.21 -1.26 -20.51
N ILE A 167 -11.31 -0.03 -19.97
CA ILE A 167 -10.77 1.16 -20.62
C ILE A 167 -9.25 1.06 -20.81
N ILE A 168 -8.52 0.63 -19.75
CA ILE A 168 -7.07 0.40 -19.84
C ILE A 168 -6.74 -0.62 -20.94
N GLY A 169 -7.53 -1.68 -21.06
CA GLY A 169 -7.37 -2.70 -22.11
C GLY A 169 -7.48 -2.10 -23.52
N VAL A 170 -8.48 -1.25 -23.75
CA VAL A 170 -8.64 -0.54 -25.03
C VAL A 170 -7.47 0.40 -25.29
N LEU A 171 -7.04 1.17 -24.28
CA LEU A 171 -5.90 2.09 -24.42
C LEU A 171 -4.62 1.32 -24.76
N LYS A 172 -4.33 0.19 -24.11
CA LYS A 172 -3.18 -0.67 -24.42
C LYS A 172 -3.21 -1.18 -25.85
N PHE A 173 -4.38 -1.63 -26.34
CA PHE A 173 -4.53 -2.12 -27.71
C PHE A 173 -4.21 -1.06 -28.76
N LEU A 174 -4.53 0.19 -28.45
CA LEU A 174 -4.31 1.33 -29.35
C LEU A 174 -2.94 1.98 -29.24
N SER A 175 -2.12 1.59 -28.27
CA SER A 175 -0.86 2.29 -27.90
C SER A 175 0.37 1.59 -28.49
N PRO A 176 1.48 2.32 -28.70
CA PRO A 176 2.78 1.74 -29.07
C PRO A 176 3.29 0.77 -28.00
N GLU A 177 4.08 -0.23 -28.43
CA GLU A 177 4.62 -1.26 -27.54
C GLU A 177 5.49 -0.69 -26.41
N GLU A 178 6.29 0.33 -26.68
CA GLU A 178 7.14 1.00 -25.67
C GLU A 178 6.30 1.59 -24.53
N ASP A 179 5.17 2.25 -24.83
CA ASP A 179 4.29 2.85 -23.83
C ASP A 179 3.54 1.77 -23.04
N VAL A 180 3.10 0.71 -23.70
CA VAL A 180 2.50 -0.45 -23.04
C VAL A 180 3.50 -1.09 -22.07
N LYS A 181 4.76 -1.26 -22.49
CA LYS A 181 5.83 -1.79 -21.64
C LYS A 181 6.06 -0.90 -20.42
N ALA A 182 6.14 0.43 -20.61
CA ALA A 182 6.31 1.38 -19.51
C ALA A 182 5.14 1.30 -18.51
N PHE A 183 3.90 1.24 -19.00
CA PHE A 183 2.72 1.07 -18.16
C PHE A 183 2.73 -0.27 -17.40
N VAL A 184 3.11 -1.36 -18.04
CA VAL A 184 3.20 -2.69 -17.40
C VAL A 184 4.26 -2.68 -16.28
N VAL A 185 5.45 -2.11 -16.55
CA VAL A 185 6.52 -1.99 -15.55
C VAL A 185 6.07 -1.14 -14.36
N TRP A 186 5.33 -0.04 -14.61
CA TRP A 186 4.72 0.73 -13.53
C TRP A 186 3.74 -0.10 -12.70
N GLY A 187 2.92 -0.92 -13.35
CA GLY A 187 1.91 -1.77 -12.71
C GLY A 187 2.47 -2.94 -11.89
N LEU A 188 3.76 -3.27 -12.06
CA LEU A 188 4.43 -4.30 -11.27
C LEU A 188 4.67 -3.87 -9.81
N GLY A 189 4.64 -2.57 -9.54
CA GLY A 189 4.91 -1.99 -8.22
C GLY A 189 6.37 -2.12 -7.80
N SER A 190 6.91 -1.08 -7.19
CA SER A 190 8.28 -1.08 -6.68
C SER A 190 8.48 -0.04 -5.59
N PHE A 191 9.23 -0.39 -4.55
CA PHE A 191 9.67 0.59 -3.55
C PHE A 191 10.90 1.38 -4.03
N SER A 192 11.59 0.95 -5.12
CA SER A 192 12.77 1.61 -5.64
C SER A 192 12.47 2.82 -6.55
N ARG A 193 11.20 3.05 -6.90
CA ARG A 193 10.81 4.22 -7.70
C ARG A 193 10.91 5.52 -6.94
N VAL A 194 10.77 5.45 -5.63
CA VAL A 194 10.73 6.62 -4.75
C VAL A 194 12.15 6.93 -4.28
N SER A 195 12.73 7.98 -4.81
CA SER A 195 14.11 8.40 -4.49
C SER A 195 14.22 9.92 -4.34
N GLY A 196 15.30 10.40 -3.72
CA GLY A 196 15.56 11.83 -3.56
C GLY A 196 14.44 12.59 -2.85
N ASP A 197 14.06 13.74 -3.41
CA ASP A 197 13.06 14.64 -2.85
C ASP A 197 11.66 14.03 -2.80
N GLU A 198 11.33 13.17 -3.76
CA GLU A 198 10.06 12.45 -3.78
C GLU A 198 9.89 11.55 -2.56
N MET A 199 10.97 10.89 -2.11
CA MET A 199 10.95 10.07 -0.91
C MET A 199 10.63 10.90 0.33
N ILE A 200 11.25 12.07 0.46
CA ILE A 200 11.00 12.97 1.59
C ILE A 200 9.52 13.37 1.61
N LEU A 201 9.00 13.82 0.46
CA LEU A 201 7.59 14.20 0.34
C LEU A 201 6.66 13.04 0.68
N PHE A 202 6.92 11.84 0.13
CA PHE A 202 6.14 10.65 0.40
C PHE A 202 6.13 10.28 1.89
N VAL A 203 7.31 10.25 2.54
CA VAL A 203 7.43 9.94 3.97
C VAL A 203 6.71 10.97 4.82
N VAL A 204 6.87 12.27 4.53
CA VAL A 204 6.19 13.35 5.26
C VAL A 204 4.66 13.22 5.12
N LEU A 205 4.15 13.00 3.91
CA LEU A 205 2.72 12.78 3.68
C LEU A 205 2.21 11.59 4.50
N MET A 206 2.92 10.46 4.50
CA MET A 206 2.52 9.28 5.25
C MET A 206 2.61 9.48 6.76
N CYS A 207 3.61 10.23 7.25
CA CYS A 207 3.75 10.61 8.66
C CYS A 207 2.61 11.52 9.14
N ILE A 208 1.95 12.24 8.25
CA ILE A 208 0.74 13.04 8.55
C ILE A 208 -0.52 12.16 8.46
N LEU A 209 -0.65 11.39 7.39
CA LEU A 209 -1.87 10.62 7.10
C LEU A 209 -2.10 9.46 8.07
N LEU A 210 -1.04 8.76 8.50
CA LEU A 210 -1.16 7.65 9.44
C LEU A 210 -1.69 8.08 10.82
N PRO A 211 -1.17 9.15 11.48
CA PRO A 211 -1.78 9.68 12.69
C PRO A 211 -3.20 10.20 12.49
N LEU A 212 -3.50 10.86 11.35
CA LEU A 212 -4.87 11.28 11.03
C LEU A 212 -5.83 10.09 10.93
N ALA A 213 -5.40 8.97 10.36
CA ALA A 213 -6.18 7.74 10.35
C ALA A 213 -6.50 7.23 11.77
N CYS A 214 -5.60 7.44 12.75
CA CYS A 214 -5.82 7.05 14.14
C CYS A 214 -6.94 7.86 14.83
N LEU A 215 -7.31 9.03 14.33
CA LEU A 215 -8.46 9.79 14.84
C LEU A 215 -9.77 9.05 14.61
N LEU A 216 -9.81 8.13 13.66
CA LEU A 216 -10.99 7.32 13.31
C LEU A 216 -11.14 6.05 14.17
N VAL A 217 -10.25 5.80 15.13
CA VAL A 217 -10.29 4.63 16.01
C VAL A 217 -11.60 4.52 16.78
N LYS A 218 -12.09 5.63 17.37
CA LYS A 218 -13.37 5.63 18.12
C LYS A 218 -14.56 5.26 17.23
N PRO A 219 -14.82 5.97 16.11
CA PRO A 219 -15.93 5.58 15.24
C PRO A 219 -15.78 4.16 14.67
N MET A 220 -14.57 3.69 14.38
CA MET A 220 -14.33 2.32 13.91
C MET A 220 -14.73 1.28 14.96
N ASN A 221 -14.37 1.48 16.23
CA ASN A 221 -14.78 0.58 17.32
C ASN A 221 -16.30 0.54 17.48
N ILE A 222 -16.98 1.68 17.36
CA ILE A 222 -18.44 1.74 17.45
C ILE A 222 -19.10 1.05 16.23
N LEU A 223 -18.52 1.18 15.03
CA LEU A 223 -19.02 0.52 13.82
C LEU A 223 -18.96 -1.02 13.90
N LEU A 224 -18.05 -1.60 14.69
CA LEU A 224 -18.00 -3.05 14.92
C LEU A 224 -19.29 -3.59 15.55
N LEU A 225 -19.98 -2.80 16.40
CA LEU A 225 -21.19 -3.20 17.11
C LEU A 225 -22.42 -3.33 16.21
N GLY A 226 -22.32 -2.84 14.99
CA GLY A 226 -23.44 -2.83 14.07
C GLY A 226 -24.07 -1.44 13.88
N ASP A 227 -24.66 -1.22 12.69
CA ASP A 227 -25.16 0.10 12.29
C ASP A 227 -26.27 0.59 13.24
N ARG A 228 -27.17 -0.31 13.66
CA ARG A 228 -28.27 0.03 14.58
C ARG A 228 -27.77 0.42 15.97
N TYR A 229 -26.81 -0.37 16.51
CA TYR A 229 -26.20 -0.07 17.81
C TYR A 229 -25.34 1.19 17.73
N ALA A 230 -24.57 1.36 16.67
CA ALA A 230 -23.77 2.55 16.45
C ALA A 230 -24.60 3.83 16.41
N ALA A 231 -25.76 3.78 15.74
CA ALA A 231 -26.70 4.90 15.69
C ALA A 231 -27.31 5.21 17.07
N ASN A 232 -27.69 4.18 17.84
CA ASN A 232 -28.21 4.34 19.19
C ASN A 232 -27.21 4.94 20.18
N LEU A 233 -25.92 4.71 19.94
CA LEU A 233 -24.79 5.34 20.67
C LEU A 233 -24.50 6.77 20.22
N GLY A 234 -25.33 7.35 19.33
CA GLY A 234 -25.19 8.71 18.83
C GLY A 234 -24.18 8.89 17.71
N LEU A 235 -23.62 7.79 17.12
CA LEU A 235 -22.72 7.90 15.98
C LEU A 235 -23.52 8.17 14.70
N ASN A 236 -23.15 9.23 13.98
CA ASN A 236 -23.58 9.39 12.60
C ASN A 236 -22.86 8.37 11.71
N VAL A 237 -23.48 7.18 11.56
CA VAL A 237 -22.90 6.02 10.84
C VAL A 237 -22.50 6.38 9.41
N LYS A 238 -23.34 7.17 8.71
CA LYS A 238 -23.08 7.58 7.32
C LYS A 238 -21.83 8.44 7.21
N ARG A 239 -21.69 9.44 8.09
CA ARG A 239 -20.53 10.33 8.14
C ARG A 239 -19.26 9.58 8.57
N ALA A 240 -19.36 8.75 9.60
CA ALA A 240 -18.24 7.94 10.09
C ALA A 240 -17.70 7.01 9.00
N ARG A 241 -18.59 6.28 8.31
CA ARG A 241 -18.24 5.41 7.20
C ARG A 241 -17.55 6.16 6.06
N MET A 242 -18.10 7.30 5.66
CA MET A 242 -17.53 8.16 4.62
C MET A 242 -16.11 8.61 4.99
N LEU A 243 -15.89 9.06 6.22
CA LEU A 243 -14.55 9.49 6.68
C LEU A 243 -13.54 8.35 6.67
N VAL A 244 -13.94 7.13 7.05
CA VAL A 244 -13.06 5.96 7.02
C VAL A 244 -12.73 5.57 5.56
N ILE A 245 -13.71 5.61 4.64
CA ILE A 245 -13.47 5.34 3.22
C ILE A 245 -12.51 6.38 2.62
N ILE A 246 -12.69 7.67 2.92
CA ILE A 246 -11.80 8.73 2.44
C ILE A 246 -10.38 8.52 3.00
N SER A 247 -10.26 8.28 4.30
CA SER A 247 -8.95 8.03 4.94
C SER A 247 -8.23 6.85 4.29
N SER A 248 -8.92 5.73 4.14
CA SER A 248 -8.37 4.55 3.47
C SER A 248 -8.00 4.83 2.01
N GLY A 249 -8.90 5.51 1.28
CA GLY A 249 -8.69 5.84 -0.12
C GLY A 249 -7.48 6.75 -0.35
N VAL A 250 -7.30 7.76 0.49
CA VAL A 250 -6.13 8.65 0.42
C VAL A 250 -4.83 7.90 0.70
N LEU A 251 -4.80 7.03 1.73
CA LEU A 251 -3.63 6.21 2.02
C LEU A 251 -3.24 5.34 0.82
N VAL A 252 -4.22 4.67 0.19
CA VAL A 252 -3.98 3.83 -1.01
C VAL A 252 -3.57 4.67 -2.20
N ALA A 253 -4.24 5.81 -2.44
CA ALA A 253 -3.94 6.69 -3.55
C ALA A 253 -2.49 7.16 -3.54
N ILE A 254 -2.02 7.63 -2.38
CA ILE A 254 -0.64 8.11 -2.20
C ILE A 254 0.35 6.95 -2.38
N VAL A 255 0.13 5.80 -1.71
CA VAL A 255 1.04 4.65 -1.89
C VAL A 255 1.06 4.17 -3.33
N THR A 256 -0.10 4.07 -3.99
CA THR A 256 -0.17 3.61 -5.39
C THR A 256 0.49 4.61 -6.35
N ALA A 257 0.38 5.91 -6.10
CA ALA A 257 1.00 6.94 -6.94
C ALA A 257 2.53 6.84 -6.94
N TYR A 258 3.12 6.65 -5.77
CA TYR A 258 4.57 6.60 -5.61
C TYR A 258 5.18 5.21 -5.87
N CYS A 259 4.53 4.16 -5.41
CA CYS A 259 5.07 2.79 -5.45
C CYS A 259 4.45 1.91 -6.55
N GLY A 260 3.44 2.41 -7.27
CA GLY A 260 2.58 1.57 -8.10
C GLY A 260 1.57 0.76 -7.27
N PRO A 261 0.69 -0.02 -7.92
CA PRO A 261 -0.30 -0.83 -7.23
C PRO A 261 0.37 -1.99 -6.48
N ILE A 262 0.21 -2.04 -5.15
CA ILE A 262 0.68 -3.13 -4.30
C ILE A 262 -0.52 -3.79 -3.66
N MET A 263 -0.71 -5.08 -3.95
CA MET A 263 -1.80 -5.89 -3.44
C MET A 263 -1.37 -6.71 -2.21
N PHE A 264 -2.33 -7.40 -1.60
CA PHE A 264 -2.17 -8.35 -0.50
C PHE A 264 -1.74 -7.76 0.85
N ILE A 265 -0.88 -6.75 0.96
CA ILE A 265 -0.48 -6.17 2.26
C ILE A 265 -1.73 -5.71 3.04
N GLY A 266 -2.59 -4.90 2.42
CA GLY A 266 -3.81 -4.40 3.06
C GLY A 266 -4.84 -5.49 3.37
N LEU A 267 -4.76 -6.63 2.70
CA LEU A 267 -5.66 -7.76 2.97
C LEU A 267 -5.10 -8.67 4.08
N ALA A 268 -3.84 -9.07 3.97
CA ALA A 268 -3.22 -10.07 4.84
C ALA A 268 -2.84 -9.52 6.23
N VAL A 269 -2.28 -8.32 6.29
CA VAL A 269 -1.71 -7.78 7.53
C VAL A 269 -2.73 -7.54 8.63
N PRO A 270 -3.94 -7.03 8.39
CA PRO A 270 -4.92 -6.91 9.47
C PRO A 270 -5.31 -8.25 10.09
N HIS A 271 -5.31 -9.33 9.30
CA HIS A 271 -5.54 -10.68 9.82
C HIS A 271 -4.38 -11.14 10.70
N LEU A 272 -3.16 -10.94 10.24
CA LEU A 272 -1.95 -11.27 11.00
C LEU A 272 -1.90 -10.50 12.33
N ALA A 273 -2.20 -9.20 12.30
CA ALA A 273 -2.24 -8.37 13.50
C ALA A 273 -3.30 -8.86 14.50
N ARG A 274 -4.52 -9.20 14.03
CA ARG A 274 -5.56 -9.80 14.89
C ARG A 274 -5.11 -11.13 15.50
N ALA A 275 -4.46 -11.99 14.73
CA ALA A 275 -3.97 -13.28 15.20
C ALA A 275 -2.86 -13.12 16.28
N ILE A 276 -1.92 -12.17 16.07
CA ILE A 276 -0.84 -11.89 17.02
C ILE A 276 -1.38 -11.24 18.30
N PHE A 277 -2.20 -10.20 18.19
CA PHE A 277 -2.65 -9.40 19.33
C PHE A 277 -3.93 -9.92 20.00
N ARG A 278 -4.66 -10.80 19.33
CA ARG A 278 -5.94 -11.37 19.80
C ARG A 278 -6.90 -10.31 20.32
N THR A 279 -7.12 -9.26 19.53
CA THR A 279 -7.99 -8.14 19.88
C THR A 279 -8.69 -7.59 18.64
N SER A 280 -9.88 -7.06 18.84
CA SER A 280 -10.64 -6.29 17.84
C SER A 280 -10.65 -4.78 18.14
N ASP A 281 -10.12 -4.37 19.31
CA ASP A 281 -10.05 -2.95 19.66
C ASP A 281 -9.03 -2.21 18.78
N HIS A 282 -9.52 -1.29 17.97
CA HIS A 282 -8.71 -0.50 17.04
C HIS A 282 -7.69 0.40 17.73
N ARG A 283 -7.82 0.69 19.03
CA ARG A 283 -6.81 1.44 19.78
C ARG A 283 -5.46 0.71 19.80
N LEU A 284 -5.51 -0.61 19.90
CA LEU A 284 -4.34 -1.48 19.87
C LEU A 284 -4.09 -2.04 18.47
N LEU A 285 -5.18 -2.39 17.77
CA LEU A 285 -5.09 -3.07 16.49
C LEU A 285 -4.55 -2.18 15.37
N MET A 286 -4.89 -0.87 15.36
CA MET A 286 -4.42 0.02 14.30
C MET A 286 -2.90 0.24 14.31
N PRO A 287 -2.26 0.62 15.44
CA PRO A 287 -0.80 0.70 15.48
C PRO A 287 -0.13 -0.66 15.29
N ALA A 288 -0.70 -1.76 15.82
CA ALA A 288 -0.20 -3.10 15.58
C ALA A 288 -0.22 -3.46 14.08
N THR A 289 -1.29 -3.11 13.39
CA THR A 289 -1.43 -3.35 11.95
C THR A 289 -0.42 -2.53 11.15
N ALA A 290 -0.19 -1.27 11.52
CA ALA A 290 0.82 -0.43 10.86
C ALA A 290 2.22 -1.05 11.00
N LEU A 291 2.62 -1.47 12.21
CA LEU A 291 3.92 -2.10 12.43
C LEU A 291 4.06 -3.45 11.72
N CYS A 292 3.03 -4.30 11.77
CA CYS A 292 3.03 -5.56 11.01
C CYS A 292 3.14 -5.32 9.50
N GLY A 293 2.50 -4.25 8.99
CA GLY A 293 2.59 -3.84 7.59
C GLY A 293 3.99 -3.42 7.19
N ALA A 294 4.65 -2.64 8.04
CA ALA A 294 6.05 -2.25 7.85
C ALA A 294 7.00 -3.46 7.82
N VAL A 295 6.83 -4.40 8.78
CA VAL A 295 7.61 -5.65 8.83
C VAL A 295 7.42 -6.47 7.55
N LEU A 296 6.17 -6.71 7.14
CA LEU A 296 5.89 -7.50 5.94
C LEU A 296 6.44 -6.83 4.67
N ALA A 297 6.30 -5.52 4.54
CA ALA A 297 6.82 -4.78 3.39
C ALA A 297 8.35 -4.83 3.33
N LEU A 298 9.06 -4.71 4.46
CA LEU A 298 10.52 -4.87 4.53
C LEU A 298 10.97 -6.28 4.13
N ILE A 299 10.25 -7.32 4.57
CA ILE A 299 10.52 -8.71 4.17
C ILE A 299 10.31 -8.85 2.65
N CYS A 300 9.21 -8.33 2.11
CA CYS A 300 8.94 -8.39 0.67
C CYS A 300 9.98 -7.60 -0.15
N ASN A 301 10.44 -6.44 0.35
CA ASN A 301 11.49 -5.67 -0.29
C ASN A 301 12.82 -6.42 -0.30
N LEU A 302 13.14 -7.11 0.79
CA LEU A 302 14.35 -7.93 0.89
C LEU A 302 14.32 -9.09 -0.12
N ILE A 303 13.19 -9.81 -0.20
CA ILE A 303 13.00 -10.91 -1.16
C ILE A 303 13.07 -10.37 -2.60
N ALA A 304 12.47 -9.23 -2.89
CA ALA A 304 12.49 -8.62 -4.21
C ALA A 304 13.89 -8.25 -4.70
N ARG A 305 14.85 -8.10 -3.80
CA ARG A 305 16.23 -7.68 -4.08
C ARG A 305 17.27 -8.74 -3.76
N MET A 306 16.88 -10.01 -3.68
CA MET A 306 17.81 -11.09 -3.36
C MET A 306 19.02 -11.10 -4.31
N PRO A 307 20.24 -11.29 -3.78
CA PRO A 307 21.44 -11.41 -4.61
C PRO A 307 21.34 -12.62 -5.54
N GLY A 308 21.79 -12.47 -6.78
CA GLY A 308 21.79 -13.55 -7.79
C GLY A 308 20.79 -13.34 -8.93
N PHE A 309 19.94 -12.33 -8.86
CA PHE A 309 19.07 -11.92 -9.96
C PHE A 309 19.55 -10.58 -10.54
N GLU A 310 19.67 -10.51 -11.86
CA GLU A 310 19.86 -9.24 -12.56
C GLU A 310 18.52 -8.46 -12.52
N GLY A 311 18.45 -7.44 -11.67
CA GLY A 311 17.25 -6.64 -11.45
C GLY A 311 16.52 -6.97 -10.15
N ALA A 312 15.44 -6.24 -9.87
CA ALA A 312 14.57 -6.47 -8.74
C ALA A 312 13.30 -7.22 -9.18
N LEU A 313 12.87 -8.21 -8.40
CA LEU A 313 11.58 -8.86 -8.64
C LEU A 313 10.43 -7.86 -8.42
N PRO A 314 9.31 -7.99 -9.15
CA PRO A 314 8.13 -7.17 -8.94
C PRO A 314 7.60 -7.29 -7.51
N VAL A 315 7.52 -6.18 -6.78
CA VAL A 315 7.06 -6.20 -5.38
C VAL A 315 5.66 -6.76 -5.26
N ASN A 316 4.78 -6.46 -6.22
CA ASN A 316 3.42 -6.97 -6.23
C ASN A 316 3.36 -8.50 -6.33
N SER A 317 4.23 -9.11 -7.13
CA SER A 317 4.34 -10.58 -7.21
C SER A 317 4.86 -11.18 -5.90
N VAL A 318 5.87 -10.56 -5.29
CA VAL A 318 6.42 -11.02 -4.00
C VAL A 318 5.37 -10.89 -2.90
N THR A 319 4.65 -9.78 -2.83
CA THR A 319 3.58 -9.61 -1.82
C THR A 319 2.43 -10.59 -2.00
N ALA A 320 2.12 -10.97 -3.24
CA ALA A 320 1.15 -12.01 -3.55
C ALA A 320 1.62 -13.40 -3.09
N LEU A 321 2.87 -13.76 -3.41
CA LEU A 321 3.46 -15.06 -3.02
C LEU A 321 3.55 -15.23 -1.50
N VAL A 322 3.83 -14.16 -0.77
CA VAL A 322 3.90 -14.20 0.70
C VAL A 322 2.51 -14.03 1.33
N GLY A 323 1.70 -13.13 0.80
CA GLY A 323 0.42 -12.75 1.38
C GLY A 323 -0.67 -13.81 1.20
N ALA A 324 -0.74 -14.48 0.04
CA ALA A 324 -1.77 -15.47 -0.22
C ALA A 324 -1.67 -16.71 0.72
N PRO A 325 -0.50 -17.32 0.95
CA PRO A 325 -0.36 -18.39 1.94
C PRO A 325 -0.70 -17.96 3.36
N VAL A 326 -0.32 -16.72 3.75
CA VAL A 326 -0.63 -16.19 5.09
C VAL A 326 -2.13 -16.09 5.29
N ILE A 327 -2.86 -15.55 4.31
CA ILE A 327 -4.33 -15.45 4.37
C ILE A 327 -4.95 -16.85 4.44
N ALA A 328 -4.51 -17.78 3.59
CA ALA A 328 -5.01 -19.14 3.58
C ALA A 328 -4.80 -19.81 4.96
N ALA A 329 -3.60 -19.74 5.52
CA ALA A 329 -3.28 -20.31 6.83
C ALA A 329 -4.16 -19.71 7.96
N VAL A 330 -4.39 -18.40 7.96
CA VAL A 330 -5.24 -17.74 8.97
C VAL A 330 -6.70 -18.18 8.84
N LEU A 331 -7.21 -18.28 7.61
CA LEU A 331 -8.61 -18.71 7.37
C LEU A 331 -8.83 -20.17 7.76
N PHE A 332 -7.89 -21.06 7.41
CA PHE A 332 -7.97 -22.49 7.80
C PHE A 332 -7.92 -22.68 9.31
N ARG A 333 -7.07 -21.91 10.01
CA ARG A 333 -6.98 -22.00 11.46
C ARG A 333 -8.27 -21.54 12.14
N ARG A 334 -8.87 -20.45 11.67
CA ARG A 334 -10.15 -19.95 12.21
C ARG A 334 -11.28 -20.97 12.05
N ARG A 335 -11.35 -21.66 10.90
CA ARG A 335 -12.35 -22.69 10.66
C ARG A 335 -12.19 -23.89 11.60
N LYS A 336 -10.94 -24.24 11.98
CA LYS A 336 -10.72 -25.32 12.96
C LYS A 336 -11.20 -24.94 14.36
N ASP A 337 -11.00 -23.67 14.75
CA ASP A 337 -11.46 -23.17 16.03
C ASP A 337 -13.00 -23.05 16.10
N GLU A 338 -13.69 -22.86 14.96
CA GLU A 338 -15.18 -22.82 14.85
C GLU A 338 -15.82 -24.21 14.74
N VAL A 339 -15.11 -25.24 14.30
CA VAL A 339 -15.61 -26.63 14.13
C VAL A 339 -15.20 -27.52 15.31
N GLY A 340 -14.30 -27.06 16.18
CA GLY A 340 -13.84 -27.76 17.38
C GLY A 340 -14.67 -27.45 18.65
N GLU A 341 -15.71 -26.64 18.52
CA GLU A 341 -16.82 -26.48 19.47
C GLU A 341 -18.03 -27.25 18.98
#